data_503c71914694748fea0b0682c43db112
#
_entry.id   503c71914694748fea0b0682c43db112
#
_cell.length_a   1.000
_cell.length_b   1.000
_cell.length_c   1.000
_cell.angle_alpha   90.00
_cell.angle_beta   90.00
_cell.angle_gamma   90.00
#
_symmetry.space_group_name_H-M   'P 1'
#
loop_
_entity.id
_entity.type
_entity.pdbx_description
1 polymer ?
#
loop_
_entity_poly.entity_id
_entity_poly.type
_entity_poly.pdbx_seq_one_letter_code
_entity_poly.pdbx_strand_id
1 'polypeptide(L)'
;MHSLFAIEPEAIDNWADFRYTVEKFGYSNGLLIARYPKRWFALVMEACRKNGLGDIQLKRIEEKLSQIKQDRVYKFSQPYDSEIDWIHNTTSDAICSQLDAILAKADFDNDKVHPLNQVDEILFQNRRDINIKRTANCLAESAKFVISDSSKFTLVDPYFQSKNRCLKVLVALLTVCGNMGRKNCDFVIHTAYSKYPISVEQFKNECTAMLAPFSNDKTTIQVVRWSDDYLDFDFHARYFISEKAGLRIDRGFVEPEDVAQRENMTDLTCMDENRKNEILSQFSNYEGNPKVIDHFQLL
;
A
#
# COMPACT_ATOMS: atom_id res chain seq x y z
N MET A 1 7.77 0.40 -4.53
CA MET A 1 8.03 0.68 -3.11
C MET A 1 8.06 -0.57 -2.28
N HIS A 2 6.96 -1.29 -2.11
CA HIS A 2 7.01 -2.58 -1.42
C HIS A 2 7.60 -3.65 -2.32
N SER A 3 8.45 -4.51 -1.75
CA SER A 3 8.93 -5.73 -2.39
C SER A 3 8.00 -6.88 -2.08
N LEU A 4 7.73 -7.68 -3.09
CA LEU A 4 6.81 -8.80 -3.01
C LEU A 4 7.55 -10.13 -3.08
N PHE A 5 7.41 -10.94 -2.04
CA PHE A 5 8.09 -12.22 -1.89
C PHE A 5 7.08 -13.37 -1.96
N ALA A 6 7.37 -14.39 -2.73
CA ALA A 6 6.64 -15.65 -2.61
C ALA A 6 7.40 -16.58 -1.63
N ILE A 7 6.66 -17.30 -0.79
CA ILE A 7 7.22 -18.26 0.16
C ILE A 7 6.62 -19.62 -0.14
N GLU A 8 7.47 -20.60 -0.44
CA GLU A 8 7.06 -21.97 -0.65
C GLU A 8 6.45 -22.56 0.63
N PRO A 9 5.23 -23.09 0.60
CA PRO A 9 4.61 -23.66 1.78
C PRO A 9 5.44 -24.74 2.46
N GLU A 10 6.12 -25.57 1.66
CA GLU A 10 6.94 -26.69 2.15
C GLU A 10 8.32 -26.25 2.71
N ALA A 11 8.73 -25.01 2.50
CA ALA A 11 9.91 -24.42 3.14
C ALA A 11 9.67 -24.08 4.62
N ILE A 12 8.40 -24.07 5.05
CA ILE A 12 8.00 -23.79 6.44
C ILE A 12 7.91 -25.14 7.18
N ASP A 13 8.99 -25.54 7.80
CA ASP A 13 9.13 -26.86 8.43
C ASP A 13 9.17 -26.81 9.97
N ASN A 14 9.35 -25.63 10.57
CA ASN A 14 9.31 -25.45 12.01
C ASN A 14 8.82 -24.06 12.43
N TRP A 15 8.45 -23.91 13.71
CA TRP A 15 7.93 -22.66 14.27
C TRP A 15 8.97 -21.53 14.30
N ALA A 16 10.23 -21.83 14.61
CA ALA A 16 11.25 -20.80 14.79
C ALA A 16 11.56 -20.09 13.47
N ASP A 17 11.80 -20.86 12.40
CA ASP A 17 12.07 -20.32 11.08
C ASP A 17 10.86 -19.63 10.48
N PHE A 18 9.68 -20.19 10.67
CA PHE A 18 8.44 -19.52 10.26
C PHE A 18 8.28 -18.15 10.93
N ARG A 19 8.42 -18.11 12.25
CA ARG A 19 8.31 -16.86 13.02
C ARG A 19 9.36 -15.86 12.58
N TYR A 20 10.64 -16.26 12.53
CA TYR A 20 11.74 -15.41 12.10
C TYR A 20 11.46 -14.82 10.72
N THR A 21 11.06 -15.64 9.76
CA THR A 21 10.76 -15.22 8.41
C THR A 21 9.62 -14.21 8.36
N VAL A 22 8.45 -14.56 8.92
CA VAL A 22 7.27 -13.69 8.80
C VAL A 22 7.40 -12.37 9.56
N GLU A 23 8.27 -12.29 10.58
CA GLU A 23 8.51 -11.04 11.32
C GLU A 23 9.29 -10.00 10.50
N LYS A 24 9.98 -10.40 9.44
CA LYS A 24 10.64 -9.47 8.50
C LYS A 24 9.65 -8.73 7.59
N PHE A 25 8.46 -9.28 7.39
CA PHE A 25 7.44 -8.74 6.49
C PHE A 25 6.49 -7.78 7.21
N GLY A 26 5.89 -6.91 6.44
CA GLY A 26 4.86 -5.96 6.84
C GLY A 26 4.82 -4.73 5.95
N TYR A 27 3.67 -4.11 5.85
CA TYR A 27 3.54 -2.85 5.11
C TYR A 27 4.49 -1.77 5.63
N SER A 28 4.71 -1.73 6.95
CA SER A 28 5.64 -0.79 7.59
C SER A 28 7.12 -1.04 7.23
N ASN A 29 7.46 -2.26 6.84
CA ASN A 29 8.82 -2.66 6.48
C ASN A 29 9.10 -2.55 4.96
N GLY A 30 8.06 -2.31 4.17
CA GLY A 30 8.15 -2.31 2.71
C GLY A 30 8.35 -3.71 2.10
N LEU A 31 8.06 -4.77 2.85
CA LEU A 31 8.22 -6.17 2.44
C LEU A 31 6.89 -6.91 2.63
N LEU A 32 6.37 -7.55 1.57
CA LEU A 32 5.09 -8.26 1.62
C LEU A 32 5.22 -9.70 1.14
N ILE A 33 4.41 -10.57 1.73
CA ILE A 33 4.28 -11.97 1.33
C ILE A 33 3.19 -12.06 0.27
N ALA A 34 3.51 -12.55 -0.92
CA ALA A 34 2.54 -12.90 -1.96
C ALA A 34 1.75 -14.13 -1.52
N ARG A 35 0.42 -13.99 -1.38
CA ARG A 35 -0.45 -15.15 -1.15
C ARG A 35 -0.61 -15.95 -2.46
N TYR A 36 0.33 -16.79 -2.73
CA TYR A 36 0.36 -17.61 -3.93
C TYR A 36 0.67 -19.08 -3.64
N PRO A 37 -0.22 -19.98 -4.06
CA PRO A 37 -1.56 -19.75 -4.66
C PRO A 37 -2.57 -19.18 -3.64
N LYS A 38 -3.82 -18.92 -4.09
CA LYS A 38 -4.89 -18.39 -3.23
C LYS A 38 -5.07 -19.19 -1.92
N ARG A 39 -4.81 -20.50 -1.94
CA ARG A 39 -4.89 -21.39 -0.78
C ARG A 39 -3.58 -21.50 0.05
N TRP A 40 -2.63 -20.60 -0.13
CA TRP A 40 -1.30 -20.63 0.49
C TRP A 40 -1.32 -20.93 2.00
N PHE A 41 -2.22 -20.30 2.76
CA PHE A 41 -2.36 -20.58 4.21
C PHE A 41 -2.69 -22.05 4.51
N ALA A 42 -3.58 -22.66 3.73
CA ALA A 42 -3.94 -24.07 3.89
C ALA A 42 -2.74 -24.98 3.53
N LEU A 43 -2.02 -24.64 2.45
CA LEU A 43 -0.82 -25.40 2.05
C LEU A 43 0.29 -25.33 3.10
N VAL A 44 0.52 -24.18 3.74
CA VAL A 44 1.46 -24.08 4.87
C VAL A 44 1.04 -25.02 6.01
N MET A 45 -0.24 -25.03 6.39
CA MET A 45 -0.70 -25.91 7.45
C MET A 45 -0.63 -27.39 7.06
N GLU A 46 -0.88 -27.73 5.79
CA GLU A 46 -0.73 -29.09 5.27
C GLU A 46 0.76 -29.53 5.31
N ALA A 47 1.67 -28.66 4.88
CA ALA A 47 3.13 -28.91 4.93
C ALA A 47 3.62 -29.13 6.37
N CYS A 48 3.20 -28.27 7.30
CA CYS A 48 3.56 -28.40 8.71
C CYS A 48 3.08 -29.74 9.33
N ARG A 49 1.87 -30.19 8.99
CA ARG A 49 1.36 -31.50 9.43
C ARG A 49 2.15 -32.65 8.83
N LYS A 50 2.46 -32.59 7.52
CA LYS A 50 3.26 -33.58 6.81
C LYS A 50 4.67 -33.70 7.40
N ASN A 51 5.25 -32.59 7.86
CA ASN A 51 6.55 -32.56 8.52
C ASN A 51 6.50 -32.98 10.00
N GLY A 52 5.35 -33.43 10.51
CA GLY A 52 5.22 -34.00 11.84
C GLY A 52 5.28 -32.97 12.98
N LEU A 53 4.94 -31.71 12.75
CA LEU A 53 4.86 -30.70 13.82
C LEU A 53 3.81 -31.09 14.84
N GLY A 54 4.16 -30.98 16.13
CA GLY A 54 3.22 -31.24 17.22
C GLY A 54 2.12 -30.18 17.33
N ASP A 55 0.99 -30.55 17.95
CA ASP A 55 -0.21 -29.72 18.05
C ASP A 55 0.03 -28.29 18.56
N ILE A 56 0.94 -28.13 19.51
CA ILE A 56 1.28 -26.81 20.07
C ILE A 56 1.93 -25.91 18.99
N GLN A 57 2.83 -26.45 18.19
CA GLN A 57 3.49 -25.70 17.11
C GLN A 57 2.49 -25.38 16.00
N LEU A 58 1.64 -26.35 15.61
CA LEU A 58 0.59 -26.16 14.61
C LEU A 58 -0.35 -25.03 15.02
N LYS A 59 -0.80 -25.02 16.27
CA LYS A 59 -1.67 -23.95 16.78
C LYS A 59 -0.99 -22.56 16.74
N ARG A 60 0.29 -22.50 17.12
CA ARG A 60 1.06 -21.24 17.05
C ARG A 60 1.19 -20.72 15.63
N ILE A 61 1.44 -21.61 14.66
CA ILE A 61 1.53 -21.26 13.24
C ILE A 61 0.18 -20.76 12.73
N GLU A 62 -0.91 -21.46 13.05
CA GLU A 62 -2.26 -21.06 12.66
C GLU A 62 -2.65 -19.66 13.20
N GLU A 63 -2.39 -19.41 14.48
CA GLU A 63 -2.62 -18.11 15.11
C GLU A 63 -1.78 -17.02 14.43
N LYS A 64 -0.50 -17.30 14.15
CA LYS A 64 0.39 -16.34 13.47
C LYS A 64 -0.04 -16.07 12.03
N LEU A 65 -0.44 -17.10 11.27
CA LEU A 65 -0.98 -16.96 9.90
C LEU A 65 -2.23 -16.07 9.90
N SER A 66 -3.10 -16.21 10.91
CA SER A 66 -4.28 -15.35 11.05
C SER A 66 -3.90 -13.87 11.31
N GLN A 67 -2.88 -13.64 12.14
CA GLN A 67 -2.37 -12.29 12.43
C GLN A 67 -1.77 -11.64 11.19
N ILE A 68 -0.81 -12.31 10.52
CA ILE A 68 -0.09 -11.73 9.38
C ILE A 68 -0.95 -11.50 8.14
N LYS A 69 -2.13 -12.14 8.07
CA LYS A 69 -3.07 -11.96 6.96
C LYS A 69 -3.50 -10.50 6.77
N GLN A 70 -3.52 -9.72 7.84
CA GLN A 70 -4.00 -8.34 7.81
C GLN A 70 -2.92 -7.35 7.39
N ASP A 71 -1.68 -7.55 7.83
CA ASP A 71 -0.61 -6.54 7.80
C ASP A 71 0.63 -6.93 7.00
N ARG A 72 0.76 -8.22 6.54
CA ARG A 72 1.98 -8.72 5.89
C ARG A 72 1.75 -9.42 4.57
N VAL A 73 0.51 -9.80 4.28
CA VAL A 73 0.18 -10.65 3.14
C VAL A 73 -0.60 -9.88 2.09
N TYR A 74 -0.06 -9.89 0.88
CA TYR A 74 -0.65 -9.30 -0.30
C TYR A 74 -1.45 -10.34 -1.09
N LYS A 75 -2.66 -10.00 -1.52
CA LYS A 75 -3.46 -10.85 -2.42
C LYS A 75 -2.85 -10.87 -3.81
N PHE A 76 -2.17 -11.94 -4.11
CA PHE A 76 -1.53 -12.16 -5.39
C PHE A 76 -2.42 -13.08 -6.25
N SER A 77 -3.23 -12.48 -7.13
CA SER A 77 -4.28 -13.18 -7.87
C SER A 77 -3.77 -13.61 -9.26
N GLN A 78 -2.76 -14.49 -9.26
CA GLN A 78 -2.22 -15.07 -10.49
C GLN A 78 -2.74 -16.50 -10.69
N PRO A 79 -2.83 -16.99 -11.95
CA PRO A 79 -3.16 -18.38 -12.24
C PRO A 79 -2.20 -19.35 -11.54
N TYR A 80 -2.72 -20.49 -11.13
CA TYR A 80 -1.94 -21.56 -10.52
C TYR A 80 -2.34 -22.89 -11.13
N ASP A 81 -1.38 -23.63 -11.64
CA ASP A 81 -1.57 -24.99 -12.13
C ASP A 81 -1.24 -25.99 -11.01
N SER A 82 -2.22 -26.76 -10.59
CA SER A 82 -2.06 -27.78 -9.54
C SER A 82 -1.35 -29.04 -10.00
N GLU A 83 -1.18 -29.23 -11.32
CA GLU A 83 -0.54 -30.40 -11.90
C GLU A 83 1.00 -30.28 -11.96
N ILE A 84 1.52 -29.08 -11.71
CA ILE A 84 2.95 -28.80 -11.66
C ILE A 84 3.38 -28.31 -10.27
N ASP A 85 4.63 -28.53 -9.92
CA ASP A 85 5.17 -28.14 -8.62
C ASP A 85 5.05 -26.63 -8.35
N TRP A 86 4.95 -26.26 -7.10
CA TRP A 86 4.83 -24.86 -6.66
C TRP A 86 5.97 -24.00 -7.20
N ILE A 87 7.21 -24.52 -7.18
CA ILE A 87 8.40 -23.77 -7.62
C ILE A 87 8.32 -23.46 -9.12
N HIS A 88 7.89 -24.40 -9.97
CA HIS A 88 7.75 -24.20 -11.40
C HIS A 88 6.61 -23.20 -11.74
N ASN A 89 5.51 -23.23 -10.98
CA ASN A 89 4.48 -22.20 -11.08
C ASN A 89 5.06 -20.81 -10.80
N THR A 90 5.82 -20.68 -9.72
CA THR A 90 6.29 -19.39 -9.20
C THR A 90 7.43 -18.82 -10.04
N THR A 91 8.25 -19.67 -10.64
CA THR A 91 9.38 -19.29 -11.52
C THR A 91 8.97 -19.08 -12.98
N SER A 92 7.70 -19.32 -13.35
CA SER A 92 7.20 -18.95 -14.69
C SER A 92 7.34 -17.44 -14.93
N ASP A 93 7.70 -17.05 -16.15
CA ASP A 93 7.98 -15.64 -16.50
C ASP A 93 6.86 -14.69 -16.09
N ALA A 94 5.61 -15.08 -16.29
CA ALA A 94 4.43 -14.28 -15.97
C ALA A 94 4.31 -13.98 -14.47
N ILE A 95 4.76 -14.86 -13.60
CA ILE A 95 4.66 -14.74 -12.14
C ILE A 95 5.97 -14.21 -11.56
N CYS A 96 7.09 -14.79 -11.96
CA CYS A 96 8.42 -14.43 -11.47
C CYS A 96 8.75 -12.95 -11.74
N SER A 97 8.35 -12.40 -12.89
CA SER A 97 8.56 -10.97 -13.20
C SER A 97 7.88 -10.01 -12.22
N GLN A 98 6.83 -10.46 -11.52
CA GLN A 98 6.08 -9.66 -10.55
C GLN A 98 6.57 -9.82 -9.11
N LEU A 99 7.51 -10.72 -8.87
CA LEU A 99 8.10 -11.01 -7.56
C LEU A 99 9.51 -10.42 -7.48
N ASP A 100 9.88 -9.94 -6.31
CA ASP A 100 11.25 -9.50 -6.02
C ASP A 100 12.14 -10.68 -5.59
N ALA A 101 11.57 -11.63 -4.84
CA ALA A 101 12.25 -12.87 -4.47
C ALA A 101 11.27 -14.02 -4.20
N ILE A 102 11.79 -15.22 -4.25
CA ILE A 102 11.09 -16.49 -3.99
C ILE A 102 11.87 -17.22 -2.92
N LEU A 103 11.26 -17.44 -1.76
CA LEU A 103 11.84 -18.20 -0.67
C LEU A 103 11.40 -19.65 -0.79
N ALA A 104 12.32 -20.54 -1.10
CA ALA A 104 12.04 -21.94 -1.39
C ALA A 104 12.68 -22.88 -0.36
N LYS A 105 12.29 -24.15 -0.39
CA LYS A 105 12.84 -25.20 0.46
C LYS A 105 14.26 -25.59 0.05
N ALA A 106 14.54 -25.52 -1.25
CA ALA A 106 15.81 -25.92 -1.84
C ALA A 106 16.24 -24.93 -2.92
N ASP A 107 17.50 -25.03 -3.32
CA ASP A 107 18.04 -24.31 -4.46
C ASP A 107 17.30 -24.64 -5.75
N PHE A 108 17.19 -23.64 -6.62
CA PHE A 108 16.59 -23.77 -7.94
C PHE A 108 17.36 -22.86 -8.92
N ASP A 109 17.49 -23.27 -10.17
CA ASP A 109 18.21 -22.51 -11.20
C ASP A 109 17.41 -21.26 -11.64
N ASN A 110 17.35 -20.28 -10.74
CA ASN A 110 16.73 -18.97 -10.96
C ASN A 110 17.30 -17.99 -9.93
N ASP A 111 17.76 -16.83 -10.37
CA ASP A 111 18.43 -15.81 -9.57
C ASP A 111 17.56 -15.17 -8.48
N LYS A 112 16.24 -15.29 -8.60
CA LYS A 112 15.27 -14.80 -7.58
C LYS A 112 14.94 -15.86 -6.52
N VAL A 113 15.33 -17.12 -6.71
CA VAL A 113 15.05 -18.21 -5.76
C VAL A 113 16.16 -18.30 -4.72
N HIS A 114 15.77 -18.28 -3.46
CA HIS A 114 16.68 -18.37 -2.32
C HIS A 114 16.18 -19.44 -1.35
N PRO A 115 17.04 -20.43 -0.98
CA PRO A 115 16.67 -21.38 0.07
C PRO A 115 16.38 -20.66 1.39
N LEU A 116 15.24 -20.92 2.01
CA LEU A 116 14.79 -20.21 3.20
C LEU A 116 15.80 -20.30 4.37
N ASN A 117 16.48 -21.42 4.51
CA ASN A 117 17.49 -21.65 5.54
C ASN A 117 18.87 -21.05 5.25
N GLN A 118 19.07 -20.45 4.07
CA GLN A 118 20.33 -19.83 3.62
C GLN A 118 20.15 -18.37 3.21
N VAL A 119 18.99 -17.79 3.49
CA VAL A 119 18.69 -16.42 3.08
C VAL A 119 19.60 -15.44 3.82
N ASP A 120 20.33 -14.64 3.07
CA ASP A 120 21.09 -13.51 3.60
C ASP A 120 20.14 -12.45 4.15
N GLU A 121 20.47 -11.87 5.30
CA GLU A 121 19.73 -10.76 5.90
C GLU A 121 19.63 -9.55 4.97
N ILE A 122 20.54 -9.40 4.01
CA ILE A 122 20.50 -8.37 2.97
C ILE A 122 19.21 -8.44 2.16
N LEU A 123 18.69 -9.65 1.90
CA LEU A 123 17.43 -9.80 1.17
C LEU A 123 16.23 -9.18 1.91
N PHE A 124 16.28 -9.21 3.23
CA PHE A 124 15.26 -8.63 4.11
C PHE A 124 15.56 -7.18 4.53
N GLN A 125 16.51 -6.51 3.88
CA GLN A 125 16.75 -5.10 4.19
C GLN A 125 15.46 -4.32 4.09
N ASN A 126 15.21 -3.56 5.15
CA ASN A 126 14.04 -2.71 5.26
C ASN A 126 13.97 -1.72 4.07
N ARG A 127 12.92 -1.84 3.27
CA ARG A 127 12.62 -0.93 2.15
C ARG A 127 11.58 0.10 2.52
N ARG A 128 11.59 0.51 3.76
CA ARG A 128 10.67 1.47 4.33
C ARG A 128 10.73 2.82 3.61
N ASP A 129 11.94 3.24 3.24
CA ASP A 129 12.19 4.52 2.59
C ASP A 129 12.63 4.28 1.15
N ILE A 130 12.01 5.02 0.22
CA ILE A 130 12.43 5.05 -1.17
C ILE A 130 12.45 6.47 -1.69
N ASN A 131 13.25 6.67 -2.71
CA ASN A 131 13.38 7.92 -3.43
C ASN A 131 12.85 7.74 -4.86
N ILE A 132 11.88 8.57 -5.28
CA ILE A 132 11.20 8.44 -6.58
C ILE A 132 11.13 9.80 -7.31
N LYS A 133 10.96 9.76 -8.63
CA LYS A 133 10.69 10.96 -9.43
C LYS A 133 9.32 11.55 -9.06
N ARG A 134 9.23 12.87 -9.12
CA ARG A 134 8.01 13.61 -8.78
C ARG A 134 6.99 13.66 -9.91
N THR A 135 6.72 12.53 -10.55
CA THR A 135 5.64 12.40 -11.53
C THR A 135 4.40 11.79 -10.91
N ALA A 136 3.23 12.12 -11.44
CA ALA A 136 1.96 11.58 -10.97
C ALA A 136 1.96 10.04 -11.03
N ASN A 137 2.49 9.47 -12.10
CA ASN A 137 2.56 8.01 -12.27
C ASN A 137 3.50 7.37 -11.24
N CYS A 138 4.70 7.92 -10.98
CA CYS A 138 5.62 7.35 -9.99
C CYS A 138 5.01 7.40 -8.59
N LEU A 139 4.34 8.50 -8.22
CA LEU A 139 3.65 8.64 -6.94
C LEU A 139 2.52 7.60 -6.80
N ALA A 140 1.68 7.46 -7.81
CA ALA A 140 0.54 6.53 -7.79
C ALA A 140 0.99 5.07 -7.80
N GLU A 141 1.97 4.69 -8.62
CA GLU A 141 2.52 3.32 -8.65
C GLU A 141 3.19 2.96 -7.31
N SER A 142 3.87 3.91 -6.67
CA SER A 142 4.43 3.68 -5.35
C SER A 142 3.36 3.46 -4.27
N ALA A 143 2.16 3.99 -4.48
CA ALA A 143 1.02 3.85 -3.58
C ALA A 143 0.19 2.56 -3.83
N LYS A 144 0.47 1.79 -4.89
CA LYS A 144 -0.37 0.64 -5.29
C LYS A 144 -0.62 -0.38 -4.17
N PHE A 145 0.35 -0.60 -3.29
CA PHE A 145 0.18 -1.54 -2.17
C PHE A 145 -0.68 -0.97 -1.03
N VAL A 146 -0.74 0.36 -0.88
CA VAL A 146 -1.70 1.03 0.01
C VAL A 146 -3.12 0.87 -0.54
N ILE A 147 -3.26 0.90 -1.87
CA ILE A 147 -4.55 0.78 -2.58
C ILE A 147 -5.05 -0.67 -2.62
N SER A 148 -4.16 -1.66 -2.69
CA SER A 148 -4.45 -3.02 -3.14
C SER A 148 -5.62 -3.72 -2.45
N ASP A 149 -5.73 -3.62 -1.14
CA ASP A 149 -6.72 -4.36 -0.34
C ASP A 149 -7.64 -3.45 0.47
N SER A 150 -7.75 -2.18 0.08
CA SER A 150 -8.58 -1.18 0.74
C SER A 150 -9.53 -0.53 -0.26
N SER A 151 -10.60 0.03 0.25
CA SER A 151 -11.53 0.87 -0.50
C SER A 151 -11.67 2.28 0.07
N LYS A 152 -11.11 2.52 1.26
CA LYS A 152 -11.15 3.81 1.94
C LYS A 152 -9.76 4.39 2.04
N PHE A 153 -9.60 5.62 1.60
CA PHE A 153 -8.32 6.30 1.53
C PHE A 153 -8.42 7.70 2.15
N THR A 154 -7.46 8.02 2.98
CA THR A 154 -7.26 9.35 3.54
C THR A 154 -6.00 9.95 2.94
N LEU A 155 -6.16 11.06 2.23
CA LEU A 155 -5.07 11.87 1.72
C LEU A 155 -4.98 13.13 2.57
N VAL A 156 -3.85 13.33 3.23
CA VAL A 156 -3.57 14.53 4.01
C VAL A 156 -2.48 15.30 3.29
N ASP A 157 -2.82 16.46 2.76
CA ASP A 157 -1.85 17.37 2.16
C ASP A 157 -2.35 18.81 2.32
N PRO A 158 -1.76 19.60 3.22
CA PRO A 158 -2.21 20.98 3.47
C PRO A 158 -2.11 21.89 2.25
N TYR A 159 -1.34 21.49 1.24
CA TYR A 159 -1.15 22.24 -0.01
C TYR A 159 -1.94 21.68 -1.19
N PHE A 160 -2.83 20.72 -0.95
CA PHE A 160 -3.68 20.18 -2.00
C PHE A 160 -4.63 21.26 -2.54
N GLN A 161 -4.72 21.37 -3.86
CA GLN A 161 -5.50 22.39 -4.58
C GLN A 161 -6.21 21.77 -5.78
N SER A 162 -7.25 22.42 -6.28
CA SER A 162 -7.92 22.08 -7.54
C SER A 162 -7.09 22.37 -8.81
N LYS A 163 -5.78 22.56 -8.67
CA LYS A 163 -4.86 22.81 -9.79
C LYS A 163 -4.36 21.52 -10.42
N ASN A 164 -4.03 21.60 -11.71
CA ASN A 164 -3.57 20.47 -12.52
C ASN A 164 -2.45 19.67 -11.85
N ARG A 165 -1.52 20.32 -11.17
CA ARG A 165 -0.39 19.67 -10.49
C ARG A 165 -0.81 18.68 -9.40
N CYS A 166 -1.92 18.95 -8.68
CA CYS A 166 -2.47 18.06 -7.66
C CYS A 166 -3.46 17.06 -8.28
N LEU A 167 -4.31 17.55 -9.19
CA LEU A 167 -5.33 16.71 -9.83
C LEU A 167 -4.73 15.59 -10.68
N LYS A 168 -3.59 15.80 -11.34
CA LYS A 168 -2.88 14.73 -12.07
C LYS A 168 -2.52 13.55 -11.15
N VAL A 169 -2.06 13.84 -9.94
CA VAL A 169 -1.72 12.76 -8.97
C VAL A 169 -2.99 12.05 -8.50
N LEU A 170 -4.06 12.80 -8.19
CA LEU A 170 -5.34 12.21 -7.82
C LEU A 170 -5.89 11.31 -8.94
N VAL A 171 -5.88 11.77 -10.19
CA VAL A 171 -6.29 11.00 -11.37
C VAL A 171 -5.44 9.73 -11.54
N ALA A 172 -4.12 9.84 -11.33
CA ALA A 172 -3.24 8.68 -11.40
C ALA A 172 -3.55 7.64 -10.29
N LEU A 173 -3.84 8.09 -9.05
CA LEU A 173 -4.28 7.21 -7.96
C LEU A 173 -5.61 6.51 -8.30
N LEU A 174 -6.60 7.24 -8.83
CA LEU A 174 -7.88 6.67 -9.27
C LEU A 174 -7.68 5.65 -10.41
N THR A 175 -6.77 5.94 -11.33
CA THR A 175 -6.41 5.03 -12.43
C THR A 175 -5.81 3.73 -11.89
N VAL A 176 -4.90 3.82 -10.91
CA VAL A 176 -4.34 2.63 -10.24
C VAL A 176 -5.45 1.84 -9.53
N CYS A 177 -6.40 2.50 -8.85
CA CYS A 177 -7.57 1.83 -8.27
C CYS A 177 -8.35 1.05 -9.33
N GLY A 178 -8.66 1.67 -10.47
CA GLY A 178 -9.36 1.05 -11.59
C GLY A 178 -8.61 -0.15 -12.17
N ASN A 179 -7.30 -0.02 -12.42
CA ASN A 179 -6.44 -1.09 -12.94
C ASN A 179 -6.36 -2.28 -11.97
N MET A 180 -6.49 -2.05 -10.67
CA MET A 180 -6.56 -3.10 -9.65
C MET A 180 -7.98 -3.65 -9.45
N GLY A 181 -8.94 -3.29 -10.30
CA GLY A 181 -10.33 -3.72 -10.22
C GLY A 181 -11.11 -3.12 -9.05
N ARG A 182 -10.63 -2.02 -8.45
CA ARG A 182 -11.29 -1.31 -7.36
C ARG A 182 -12.28 -0.30 -7.94
N LYS A 183 -13.57 -0.66 -7.96
CA LYS A 183 -14.64 0.18 -8.53
C LYS A 183 -15.39 1.03 -7.51
N ASN A 184 -15.20 0.78 -6.22
CA ASN A 184 -15.84 1.48 -5.12
C ASN A 184 -14.74 1.99 -4.19
N CYS A 185 -14.28 3.20 -4.40
CA CYS A 185 -13.22 3.81 -3.61
C CYS A 185 -13.72 5.10 -2.96
N ASP A 186 -13.52 5.23 -1.67
CA ASP A 186 -13.85 6.43 -0.91
C ASP A 186 -12.56 7.18 -0.58
N PHE A 187 -12.38 8.35 -1.15
CA PHE A 187 -11.27 9.25 -0.86
C PHE A 187 -11.73 10.40 0.02
N VAL A 188 -11.05 10.63 1.13
CA VAL A 188 -11.19 11.83 1.94
C VAL A 188 -9.88 12.60 1.88
N ILE A 189 -9.93 13.81 1.34
CA ILE A 189 -8.78 14.69 1.15
C ILE A 189 -8.83 15.79 2.19
N HIS A 190 -7.84 15.84 3.07
CA HIS A 190 -7.68 16.88 4.07
C HIS A 190 -6.65 17.90 3.61
N THR A 191 -7.08 19.18 3.51
CA THR A 191 -6.21 20.29 3.07
C THR A 191 -6.41 21.53 3.92
N ALA A 192 -5.48 22.47 3.89
CA ALA A 192 -5.56 23.73 4.58
C ALA A 192 -6.28 24.79 3.74
N TYR A 193 -7.31 25.42 4.31
CA TYR A 193 -8.07 26.47 3.61
C TYR A 193 -7.19 27.66 3.24
N SER A 194 -6.31 28.10 4.14
CA SER A 194 -5.45 29.28 3.94
C SER A 194 -4.49 29.15 2.76
N LYS A 195 -4.14 27.93 2.37
CA LYS A 195 -3.22 27.69 1.25
C LYS A 195 -3.91 27.85 -0.11
N TYR A 196 -5.25 27.75 -0.15
CA TYR A 196 -6.03 27.96 -1.36
C TYR A 196 -7.47 28.41 -1.04
N PRO A 197 -7.65 29.69 -0.64
CA PRO A 197 -8.93 30.21 -0.11
C PRO A 197 -9.90 30.60 -1.23
N ILE A 198 -10.40 29.62 -1.97
CA ILE A 198 -11.43 29.79 -3.01
C ILE A 198 -12.78 29.25 -2.53
N SER A 199 -13.87 29.65 -3.19
CA SER A 199 -15.20 29.11 -2.90
C SER A 199 -15.28 27.60 -3.22
N VAL A 200 -16.21 26.90 -2.57
CA VAL A 200 -16.50 25.47 -2.85
C VAL A 200 -16.89 25.29 -4.32
N GLU A 201 -17.73 26.18 -4.85
CA GLU A 201 -18.19 26.14 -6.24
C GLU A 201 -17.01 26.27 -7.22
N GLN A 202 -16.12 27.22 -7.00
CA GLN A 202 -14.91 27.38 -7.82
C GLN A 202 -14.02 26.15 -7.77
N PHE A 203 -13.80 25.58 -6.57
CA PHE A 203 -13.02 24.35 -6.41
C PHE A 203 -13.61 23.20 -7.21
N LYS A 204 -14.93 22.97 -7.12
CA LYS A 204 -15.64 21.94 -7.88
C LYS A 204 -15.51 22.14 -9.38
N ASN A 205 -15.74 23.36 -9.87
CA ASN A 205 -15.66 23.69 -11.29
C ASN A 205 -14.26 23.43 -11.86
N GLU A 206 -13.20 23.77 -11.12
CA GLU A 206 -11.81 23.51 -11.54
C GLU A 206 -11.49 21.99 -11.60
N CYS A 207 -12.15 21.17 -10.78
CA CYS A 207 -11.93 19.71 -10.76
C CYS A 207 -12.74 18.95 -11.83
N THR A 208 -13.87 19.49 -12.28
CA THR A 208 -14.90 18.77 -13.06
C THR A 208 -14.32 18.09 -14.30
N ALA A 209 -13.55 18.81 -15.11
CA ALA A 209 -13.04 18.25 -16.38
C ALA A 209 -12.10 17.06 -16.18
N MET A 210 -11.25 17.08 -15.17
CA MET A 210 -10.28 16.02 -14.92
C MET A 210 -10.90 14.81 -14.21
N LEU A 211 -11.95 15.01 -13.42
CA LEU A 211 -12.62 13.96 -12.67
C LEU A 211 -13.80 13.33 -13.43
N ALA A 212 -14.29 13.97 -14.51
CA ALA A 212 -15.39 13.46 -15.32
C ALA A 212 -15.27 11.98 -15.76
N PRO A 213 -14.08 11.46 -16.14
CA PRO A 213 -13.93 10.04 -16.50
C PRO A 213 -14.29 9.05 -15.38
N PHE A 214 -14.26 9.49 -14.11
CA PHE A 214 -14.50 8.65 -12.94
C PHE A 214 -15.92 8.81 -12.37
N SER A 215 -16.75 9.68 -12.94
CA SER A 215 -18.11 9.99 -12.45
C SER A 215 -19.09 8.80 -12.52
N ASN A 216 -18.83 7.81 -13.39
CA ASN A 216 -19.66 6.62 -13.53
C ASN A 216 -19.26 5.47 -12.59
N ASP A 217 -18.13 5.60 -11.92
CA ASP A 217 -17.68 4.66 -10.89
C ASP A 217 -18.40 4.99 -9.58
N LYS A 218 -18.57 3.99 -8.71
CA LYS A 218 -19.07 4.23 -7.34
C LYS A 218 -17.96 4.79 -6.43
N THR A 219 -17.07 5.55 -7.02
CA THR A 219 -15.98 6.23 -6.31
C THR A 219 -16.51 7.56 -5.77
N THR A 220 -16.24 7.83 -4.50
CA THR A 220 -16.55 9.10 -3.87
C THR A 220 -15.26 9.85 -3.54
N ILE A 221 -15.27 11.17 -3.72
CA ILE A 221 -14.15 12.03 -3.34
C ILE A 221 -14.72 13.17 -2.51
N GLN A 222 -14.32 13.22 -1.27
CA GLN A 222 -14.68 14.28 -0.34
C GLN A 222 -13.45 15.13 -0.03
N VAL A 223 -13.62 16.45 0.01
CA VAL A 223 -12.59 17.40 0.44
C VAL A 223 -13.00 18.01 1.76
N VAL A 224 -12.07 18.04 2.71
CA VAL A 224 -12.23 18.67 4.03
C VAL A 224 -11.16 19.75 4.15
N ARG A 225 -11.59 21.01 4.32
CA ARG A 225 -10.68 22.16 4.43
C ARG A 225 -10.59 22.63 5.88
N TRP A 226 -9.40 22.61 6.43
CA TRP A 226 -9.10 22.94 7.82
C TRP A 226 -8.61 24.38 7.97
N SER A 227 -8.87 24.97 9.11
CA SER A 227 -8.25 26.23 9.52
C SER A 227 -6.87 25.97 10.13
N ASP A 228 -5.84 26.63 9.62
CA ASP A 228 -4.46 26.47 10.10
C ASP A 228 -4.28 26.99 11.54
N ASP A 229 -5.07 27.97 11.93
CA ASP A 229 -4.88 28.70 13.21
C ASP A 229 -5.27 27.88 14.45
N TYR A 230 -5.86 26.70 14.26
CA TYR A 230 -6.45 25.90 15.34
C TYR A 230 -6.02 24.44 15.35
N LEU A 231 -5.05 24.03 14.55
CA LEU A 231 -4.56 22.65 14.59
C LEU A 231 -3.54 22.52 15.73
N ASP A 232 -3.85 21.66 16.70
CA ASP A 232 -2.96 21.35 17.84
C ASP A 232 -1.74 20.52 17.43
N PHE A 233 -1.60 20.23 16.14
CA PHE A 233 -0.51 19.46 15.57
C PHE A 233 0.01 20.14 14.30
N ASP A 234 1.26 19.85 13.98
CA ASP A 234 1.94 20.40 12.82
C ASP A 234 1.31 19.84 11.52
N PHE A 235 0.39 20.61 10.89
CA PHE A 235 -0.27 20.26 9.63
C PHE A 235 0.64 20.58 8.44
N HIS A 236 1.88 20.09 8.49
CA HIS A 236 2.85 20.24 7.38
C HIS A 236 3.19 18.92 6.69
N ALA A 237 3.00 17.81 7.36
CA ALA A 237 3.30 16.50 6.81
C ALA A 237 2.20 16.04 5.84
N ARG A 238 2.56 15.20 4.88
CA ARG A 238 1.67 14.70 3.84
C ARG A 238 1.62 13.20 3.92
N TYR A 239 0.40 12.67 3.88
CA TYR A 239 0.14 11.25 4.06
C TYR A 239 -0.86 10.74 3.04
N PHE A 240 -0.65 9.50 2.57
CA PHE A 240 -1.67 8.72 1.88
C PHE A 240 -1.86 7.43 2.65
N ILE A 241 -3.06 7.22 3.18
CA ILE A 241 -3.34 6.20 4.18
C ILE A 241 -4.58 5.41 3.78
N SER A 242 -4.52 4.10 4.00
CA SER A 242 -5.66 3.20 3.99
C SER A 242 -5.79 2.49 5.34
N GLU A 243 -6.79 1.62 5.48
CA GLU A 243 -6.94 0.79 6.68
C GLU A 243 -5.70 -0.08 6.94
N LYS A 244 -5.00 -0.51 5.87
CA LYS A 244 -3.87 -1.45 5.96
C LYS A 244 -2.51 -0.80 6.00
N ALA A 245 -2.31 0.26 5.25
CA ALA A 245 -1.00 0.83 5.04
C ALA A 245 -1.05 2.36 4.99
N GLY A 246 0.09 2.99 5.23
CA GLY A 246 0.25 4.42 5.08
C GLY A 246 1.61 4.78 4.50
N LEU A 247 1.61 5.85 3.72
CA LEU A 247 2.79 6.49 3.16
C LEU A 247 2.89 7.92 3.66
N ARG A 248 4.07 8.31 4.11
CA ARG A 248 4.47 9.70 4.27
C ARG A 248 5.21 10.15 3.02
N ILE A 249 4.93 11.36 2.53
CA ILE A 249 5.51 11.91 1.32
C ILE A 249 6.12 13.27 1.65
N ASP A 250 7.40 13.43 1.38
CA ASP A 250 8.13 14.64 1.78
C ASP A 250 7.61 15.89 1.06
N ARG A 251 7.47 15.85 -0.26
CA ARG A 251 7.11 17.01 -1.08
C ARG A 251 5.66 17.05 -1.55
N GLY A 252 4.79 16.20 -0.99
CA GLY A 252 3.35 16.17 -1.22
C GLY A 252 2.91 15.48 -2.52
N PHE A 253 1.59 15.43 -2.68
CA PHE A 253 0.91 14.80 -3.82
C PHE A 253 0.81 15.77 -5.01
N VAL A 254 1.96 16.15 -5.54
CA VAL A 254 2.05 17.19 -6.56
C VAL A 254 3.05 16.79 -7.66
N GLU A 255 2.59 16.82 -8.91
CA GLU A 255 3.47 16.79 -10.07
C GLU A 255 3.86 18.23 -10.43
N PRO A 256 5.15 18.61 -10.42
CA PRO A 256 5.56 19.94 -10.82
C PRO A 256 5.13 20.27 -12.26
N GLU A 257 4.74 21.52 -12.50
CA GLU A 257 4.41 21.99 -13.86
C GLU A 257 5.64 22.03 -14.75
N ASP A 258 6.75 22.48 -14.19
CA ASP A 258 8.05 22.46 -14.85
C ASP A 258 8.56 21.02 -15.03
N VAL A 259 8.78 20.63 -16.28
CA VAL A 259 9.25 19.28 -16.65
C VAL A 259 10.59 18.96 -16.02
N ALA A 260 11.52 19.93 -15.93
CA ALA A 260 12.81 19.70 -15.30
C ALA A 260 12.69 19.38 -13.81
N GLN A 261 11.69 19.93 -13.11
CA GLN A 261 11.45 19.65 -11.71
C GLN A 261 10.80 18.27 -11.47
N ARG A 262 10.23 17.62 -12.48
CA ARG A 262 9.69 16.24 -12.39
C ARG A 262 10.80 15.21 -12.26
N GLU A 263 11.99 15.52 -12.77
CA GLU A 263 13.18 14.67 -12.60
C GLU A 263 13.75 14.75 -11.17
N ASN A 264 13.38 15.78 -10.39
CA ASN A 264 13.76 15.87 -8.99
C ASN A 264 13.11 14.73 -8.19
N MET A 265 13.87 14.22 -7.25
CA MET A 265 13.43 13.12 -6.40
C MET A 265 12.62 13.62 -5.20
N THR A 266 11.78 12.75 -4.68
CA THR A 266 11.08 12.92 -3.40
C THR A 266 11.13 11.63 -2.61
N ASP A 267 11.22 11.76 -1.29
CA ASP A 267 11.24 10.60 -0.40
C ASP A 267 9.83 10.19 0.00
N LEU A 268 9.60 8.88 -0.06
CA LEU A 268 8.42 8.23 0.46
C LEU A 268 8.84 7.26 1.56
N THR A 269 8.13 7.32 2.69
CA THR A 269 8.35 6.45 3.85
C THR A 269 7.10 5.65 4.16
N CYS A 270 7.23 4.33 4.31
CA CYS A 270 6.16 3.48 4.85
C CYS A 270 5.93 3.84 6.32
N MET A 271 4.69 4.06 6.69
CA MET A 271 4.31 4.38 8.07
C MET A 271 4.22 3.11 8.91
N ASP A 272 4.68 3.20 10.16
CA ASP A 272 4.34 2.17 11.14
C ASP A 272 2.86 2.25 11.55
N GLU A 273 2.36 1.14 12.10
CA GLU A 273 0.94 0.98 12.45
C GLU A 273 0.46 2.03 13.46
N ASN A 274 1.28 2.36 14.47
CA ASN A 274 0.90 3.31 15.51
C ASN A 274 0.76 4.71 14.91
N ARG A 275 1.74 5.15 14.13
CA ARG A 275 1.71 6.46 13.48
C ARG A 275 0.57 6.56 12.47
N LYS A 276 0.32 5.50 11.69
CA LYS A 276 -0.82 5.44 10.77
C LYS A 276 -2.15 5.66 11.50
N ASN A 277 -2.37 4.92 12.59
CA ASN A 277 -3.60 5.00 13.39
C ASN A 277 -3.76 6.34 14.09
N GLU A 278 -2.66 6.93 14.57
CA GLU A 278 -2.65 8.28 15.15
C GLU A 278 -3.15 9.32 14.13
N ILE A 279 -2.60 9.32 12.91
CA ILE A 279 -2.99 10.25 11.86
C ILE A 279 -4.46 10.03 11.45
N LEU A 280 -4.88 8.78 11.26
CA LEU A 280 -6.28 8.49 10.96
C LEU A 280 -7.22 9.02 12.06
N SER A 281 -6.85 8.84 13.32
CA SER A 281 -7.64 9.35 14.45
C SER A 281 -7.74 10.88 14.45
N GLN A 282 -6.65 11.58 14.14
CA GLN A 282 -6.60 13.04 14.08
C GLN A 282 -7.57 13.61 13.03
N PHE A 283 -7.71 12.94 11.89
CA PHE A 283 -8.49 13.42 10.75
C PHE A 283 -9.89 12.77 10.62
N SER A 284 -10.22 11.74 11.42
CA SER A 284 -11.49 11.02 11.30
C SER A 284 -12.71 11.84 11.74
N ASN A 285 -12.55 12.72 12.73
CA ASN A 285 -13.66 13.47 13.35
C ASN A 285 -13.75 14.89 12.78
N TYR A 286 -14.01 15.02 11.48
CA TYR A 286 -14.13 16.33 10.84
C TYR A 286 -15.57 16.85 10.80
N GLU A 287 -16.59 15.99 10.84
CA GLU A 287 -18.00 16.41 10.87
C GLU A 287 -18.32 17.12 12.19
N GLY A 288 -18.82 18.35 12.08
CA GLY A 288 -19.11 19.18 13.26
C GLY A 288 -17.88 19.70 14.02
N ASN A 289 -16.67 19.47 13.53
CA ASN A 289 -15.45 19.97 14.16
C ASN A 289 -15.30 21.48 13.88
N PRO A 290 -15.17 22.33 14.91
CA PRO A 290 -15.08 23.78 14.75
C PRO A 290 -13.82 24.26 14.02
N LYS A 291 -12.82 23.39 13.88
CA LYS A 291 -11.57 23.63 13.12
C LYS A 291 -11.73 23.40 11.61
N VAL A 292 -12.85 22.82 11.17
CA VAL A 292 -13.18 22.61 9.76
C VAL A 292 -13.92 23.82 9.23
N ILE A 293 -13.36 24.45 8.21
CA ILE A 293 -13.98 25.60 7.53
C ILE A 293 -15.18 25.13 6.71
N ASP A 294 -14.95 24.09 5.91
CA ASP A 294 -16.00 23.42 5.14
C ASP A 294 -15.57 22.01 4.71
N HIS A 295 -16.55 21.22 4.29
CA HIS A 295 -16.35 19.95 3.63
C HIS A 295 -17.39 19.76 2.52
N PHE A 296 -16.98 19.10 1.43
CA PHE A 296 -17.84 18.94 0.26
C PHE A 296 -17.40 17.75 -0.60
N GLN A 297 -18.36 17.20 -1.33
CA GLN A 297 -18.13 16.12 -2.28
C GLN A 297 -17.73 16.67 -3.65
N LEU A 298 -16.73 16.04 -4.30
CA LEU A 298 -16.31 16.31 -5.68
C LEU A 298 -16.92 15.31 -6.66
N LEU A 299 -17.03 14.01 -6.27
CA LEU A 299 -17.67 12.92 -6.99
C LEU A 299 -18.63 12.17 -6.09
#